data_65f3acca3a6f437c3873bf97fbffd7da
#
_entry.id   65f3acca3a6f437c3873bf97fbffd7da
#
_cell.length_a   1.000
_cell.length_b   1.000
_cell.length_c   1.000
_cell.angle_alpha   90.00
_cell.angle_beta   90.00
_cell.angle_gamma   90.00
#
_symmetry.space_group_name_H-M   'P 1'
#
loop_
_entity.id
_entity.type
_entity.pdbx_description
1 polymer ?
#
loop_
_entity_poly.entity_id
_entity_poly.type
_entity_poly.pdbx_seq_one_letter_code
_entity_poly.pdbx_strand_id
1 'polypeptide(L)' 'EVTKTLYNLNADDMVRQRCQARMDAELQEQYLLKKIDTLTADNDKLTADNAAKDAEIEALKRKLAELQQNA' A
#
# COMPACT_ATOMS: atom_id res chain seq x y z
N GLU A 1 47.54 -16.91 -16.75
CA GLU A 1 46.41 -17.84 -16.82
C GLU A 1 45.58 -17.85 -15.55
N VAL A 2 46.22 -18.01 -14.40
CA VAL A 2 45.53 -17.91 -13.12
C VAL A 2 44.88 -16.54 -12.93
N THR A 3 45.57 -15.48 -13.36
CA THR A 3 45.05 -14.13 -13.27
C THR A 3 43.82 -13.92 -14.13
N LYS A 4 43.80 -14.50 -15.32
CA LYS A 4 42.62 -14.43 -16.21
C LYS A 4 41.44 -15.16 -15.61
N THR A 5 41.68 -16.34 -15.03
CA THR A 5 40.61 -17.13 -14.41
C THR A 5 39.98 -16.36 -13.24
N LEU A 6 40.83 -15.75 -12.39
CA LEU A 6 40.34 -14.94 -11.26
C LEU A 6 39.56 -13.72 -11.74
N TYR A 7 40.03 -13.04 -12.79
CA TYR A 7 39.34 -11.90 -13.36
C TYR A 7 37.96 -12.29 -13.88
N ASN A 8 37.88 -13.42 -14.60
CA ASN A 8 36.59 -13.88 -15.14
C ASN A 8 35.62 -14.26 -14.04
N LEU A 9 36.09 -14.91 -12.96
CA LEU A 9 35.26 -15.23 -11.81
C LEU A 9 34.70 -13.97 -11.15
N ASN A 10 35.53 -12.96 -10.99
CA ASN A 10 35.08 -11.68 -10.39
C ASN A 10 34.05 -10.98 -11.30
N ALA A 11 34.22 -11.04 -12.62
CA ALA A 11 33.27 -10.47 -13.56
C ALA A 11 31.92 -11.19 -13.47
N ASP A 12 31.93 -12.53 -13.38
CA ASP A 12 30.72 -13.32 -13.23
C ASP A 12 30.01 -13.00 -11.90
N ASP A 13 30.77 -12.86 -10.83
CA ASP A 13 30.21 -12.49 -9.53
C ASP A 13 29.56 -11.11 -9.58
N MET A 14 30.19 -10.16 -10.24
CA MET A 14 29.64 -8.81 -10.40
C MET A 14 28.32 -8.84 -11.19
N VAL A 15 28.25 -9.66 -12.26
CA VAL A 15 27.04 -9.80 -13.06
C VAL A 15 25.93 -10.42 -12.21
N ARG A 16 26.24 -11.47 -11.45
CA ARG A 16 25.27 -12.11 -10.55
C ARG A 16 24.73 -11.14 -9.51
N GLN A 17 25.62 -10.35 -8.91
CA GLN A 17 25.22 -9.36 -7.91
C GLN A 17 24.28 -8.31 -8.51
N ARG A 18 24.57 -7.83 -9.73
CA ARG A 18 23.72 -6.88 -10.40
C ARG A 18 22.35 -7.47 -10.74
N CYS A 19 22.32 -8.71 -11.21
CA CYS A 19 21.07 -9.40 -11.50
C CYS A 19 20.25 -9.60 -10.24
N GLN A 20 20.88 -9.99 -9.13
CA GLN A 20 20.21 -10.18 -7.85
C GLN A 20 19.64 -8.86 -7.34
N ALA A 21 20.42 -7.77 -7.41
CA ALA A 21 19.96 -6.45 -6.99
C ALA A 21 18.76 -5.99 -7.81
N ARG A 22 18.76 -6.25 -9.12
CA ARG A 22 17.64 -5.89 -9.98
C ARG A 22 16.39 -6.69 -9.62
N MET A 23 16.54 -7.99 -9.39
CA MET A 23 15.43 -8.84 -8.98
C MET A 23 14.85 -8.41 -7.64
N ASP A 24 15.71 -8.09 -6.68
CA ASP A 24 15.29 -7.60 -5.38
C ASP A 24 14.53 -6.28 -5.50
N ALA A 25 15.01 -5.37 -6.35
CA ALA A 25 14.36 -4.09 -6.57
C ALA A 25 12.98 -4.28 -7.22
N GLU A 26 12.84 -5.20 -8.18
CA GLU A 26 11.58 -5.50 -8.82
C GLU A 26 10.57 -6.10 -7.83
N LEU A 27 11.02 -7.02 -6.98
CA LEU A 27 10.17 -7.61 -5.95
C LEU A 27 9.70 -6.56 -4.95
N GLN A 28 10.60 -5.67 -4.57
CA GLN A 28 10.26 -4.57 -3.66
C GLN A 28 9.22 -3.63 -4.29
N GLU A 29 9.40 -3.30 -5.56
CA GLU A 29 8.45 -2.46 -6.29
C GLU A 29 7.07 -3.11 -6.34
N GLN A 30 6.99 -4.39 -6.66
CA GLN A 30 5.73 -5.13 -6.68
C GLN A 30 5.06 -5.14 -5.31
N TYR A 31 5.83 -5.34 -4.26
CA TYR A 31 5.33 -5.30 -2.89
C TYR A 31 4.73 -3.94 -2.56
N LEU A 32 5.44 -2.86 -2.90
CA LEU A 32 4.97 -1.50 -2.62
C LEU A 32 3.71 -1.16 -3.41
N LEU A 33 3.63 -1.59 -4.67
CA LEU A 33 2.45 -1.37 -5.49
C LEU A 33 1.22 -2.07 -4.91
N LYS A 34 1.39 -3.32 -4.47
CA LYS A 34 0.30 -4.05 -3.82
C LYS A 34 -0.14 -3.37 -2.52
N LYS A 35 0.81 -2.87 -1.76
CA LYS A 35 0.51 -2.18 -0.51
C LYS A 35 -0.25 -0.88 -0.76
N ILE A 36 0.13 -0.14 -1.79
CA ILE A 36 -0.59 1.07 -2.20
C ILE A 36 -2.03 0.73 -2.58
N ASP A 37 -2.23 -0.33 -3.38
CA ASP A 37 -3.57 -0.75 -3.78
C ASP A 37 -4.44 -1.11 -2.56
N THR A 38 -3.87 -1.86 -1.63
CA THR A 38 -4.58 -2.24 -0.40
C THR A 38 -4.96 -1.03 0.43
N LEU A 39 -4.02 -0.11 0.62
CA LEU A 39 -4.26 1.11 1.40
C LEU A 39 -5.29 2.02 0.73
N THR A 40 -5.26 2.11 -0.60
CA THR A 40 -6.24 2.88 -1.36
C THR A 40 -7.65 2.30 -1.19
N ALA A 41 -7.77 0.98 -1.30
CA ALA A 41 -9.06 0.30 -1.09
C ALA A 41 -9.57 0.51 0.35
N ASP A 42 -8.69 0.39 1.34
CA ASP A 42 -9.05 0.62 2.74
C ASP A 42 -9.51 2.06 2.98
N ASN A 43 -8.82 3.02 2.38
CA ASN A 43 -9.19 4.44 2.47
C ASN A 43 -10.57 4.70 1.85
N ASP A 44 -10.83 4.13 0.69
CA ASP A 44 -12.11 4.28 0.01
C ASP A 44 -13.24 3.72 0.88
N LYS A 45 -13.00 2.57 1.48
CA LYS A 45 -13.97 1.95 2.37
C LYS A 45 -14.23 2.79 3.62
N LEU A 46 -13.17 3.30 4.23
CA LEU A 46 -13.30 4.17 5.41
C LEU A 46 -14.04 5.46 5.09
N THR A 47 -13.80 6.04 3.93
CA THR A 47 -14.49 7.23 3.47
C THR A 47 -15.99 6.96 3.30
N ALA A 48 -16.34 5.84 2.70
CA ALA A 48 -17.74 5.44 2.53
C ALA A 48 -18.39 5.18 3.88
N ASP A 49 -17.72 4.47 4.78
CA ASP A 49 -18.23 4.20 6.12
C ASP A 49 -18.44 5.48 6.92
N ASN A 50 -17.51 6.43 6.81
CA ASN A 50 -17.62 7.73 7.48
C ASN A 50 -18.81 8.53 6.95
N ALA A 51 -19.03 8.53 5.64
CA ALA A 51 -20.16 9.21 5.04
C ALA A 51 -21.50 8.62 5.52
N ALA A 52 -21.57 7.30 5.62
CA ALA A 52 -22.76 6.61 6.12
C ALA A 52 -23.03 6.96 7.59
N LYS A 53 -21.98 7.01 8.41
CA LYS A 53 -22.10 7.37 9.81
C LYS A 53 -22.52 8.83 9.98
N ASP A 54 -21.98 9.74 9.18
CA ASP A 54 -22.36 11.13 9.20
C ASP A 54 -23.84 11.31 8.86
N ALA A 55 -24.34 10.57 7.87
CA ALA A 55 -25.76 10.62 7.51
C ALA A 55 -26.61 10.10 8.67
N GLU A 56 -26.18 9.06 9.35
CA GLU A 56 -26.88 8.49 10.51
C GLU A 56 -26.92 9.49 11.68
N ILE A 57 -25.79 10.15 11.95
CA ILE A 57 -25.72 11.17 12.99
C ILE A 57 -26.69 12.32 12.68
N GLU A 58 -26.74 12.79 11.45
CA GLU A 58 -27.66 13.86 11.05
C GLU A 58 -29.13 13.43 11.21
N ALA A 59 -29.45 12.20 10.84
CA ALA A 59 -30.79 11.66 11.02
C ALA A 59 -31.17 11.61 12.49
N LEU A 60 -30.26 11.14 13.35
CA LEU A 60 -30.50 11.08 14.79
C LEU A 60 -30.66 12.48 15.41
N LYS A 61 -29.89 13.45 14.96
CA LYS A 61 -30.02 14.83 15.43
C LYS A 61 -31.39 15.41 15.08
N ARG A 62 -31.88 15.15 13.87
CA ARG A 62 -33.21 15.59 13.45
C ARG A 62 -34.30 14.96 14.31
N LYS A 63 -34.19 13.66 14.55
CA LYS A 63 -35.15 12.93 15.36
C LYS A 63 -35.17 13.45 16.80
N LEU A 64 -33.99 13.73 17.34
CA LEU A 64 -33.87 14.28 18.69
C LEU A 64 -34.51 15.67 18.75
N ALA A 65 -34.29 16.51 17.76
CA ALA A 65 -34.87 17.85 17.71
C ALA A 65 -36.40 17.78 17.63
N GLU A 66 -36.95 16.84 16.85
CA GLU A 66 -38.39 16.63 16.80
C GLU A 66 -38.98 16.24 18.14
N LEU A 67 -38.30 15.31 18.85
CA LEU A 67 -38.74 14.88 20.16
C LEU A 67 -38.71 16.03 21.19
N GLN A 68 -37.68 16.87 21.10
CA GLN A 68 -37.58 18.03 21.99
C GLN A 68 -38.65 19.08 21.72
N GLN A 69 -39.02 19.29 20.45
CA GLN A 69 -40.10 20.21 20.08
C GLN A 69 -41.46 19.71 20.52
N ASN A 70 -41.67 18.41 20.53
CA ASN A 70 -42.94 17.79 20.91
C ASN A 70 -43.10 17.64 22.41
N ALA A 71 -42.00 17.81 23.15
CA ALA A 71 -42.04 17.78 24.61
C ALA A 71 -42.42 19.14 25.14
#